data_3d5714d91db84bdac44a97a717257aab
#
_entry.id   3d5714d91db84bdac44a97a717257aab
#
_cell.length_a   1.000
_cell.length_b   1.000
_cell.length_c   1.000
_cell.angle_alpha   90.00
_cell.angle_beta   90.00
_cell.angle_gamma   90.00
#
_symmetry.space_group_name_H-M   'P 1'
#
loop_
_entity.id
_entity.type
_entity.pdbx_description
1 polymer ?
#
loop_
_entity_poly.entity_id
_entity_poly.type
_entity_poly.pdbx_seq_one_letter_code
_entity_poly.pdbx_strand_id
1 'polypeptide(L)'
;MARSKTSQRWLKEHFDDPYVKMAQRDGYRSRASYKLLEVQEKDRILRPGMTVVDLGAAPGGWSQVTSRVIGDKGRLIASDILEMDSIPDVTFIQGDFTDDEVFARILEAIDNHPVDLVISDMAPNMSGVRAVSYTH
;
A
#
# COMPACT_ATOMS: atom_id res chain seq x y z
N MET A 1 -10.01 19.01 -26.40
CA MET A 1 -11.15 18.30 -25.82
C MET A 1 -11.66 19.00 -24.59
N ALA A 2 -12.90 19.34 -24.58
CA ALA A 2 -13.49 20.02 -23.43
C ALA A 2 -13.81 19.02 -22.33
N ARG A 3 -13.39 19.34 -21.12
CA ARG A 3 -13.73 18.53 -19.95
C ARG A 3 -15.07 18.98 -19.41
N SER A 4 -15.81 18.05 -18.79
CA SER A 4 -17.05 18.41 -18.14
C SER A 4 -16.77 19.29 -16.92
N LYS A 5 -17.77 20.06 -16.51
CA LYS A 5 -17.63 20.87 -15.29
C LYS A 5 -17.34 20.04 -14.07
N THR A 6 -17.92 18.84 -13.99
CA THR A 6 -17.65 17.91 -12.89
C THR A 6 -16.20 17.46 -12.86
N SER A 7 -15.63 17.12 -14.03
CA SER A 7 -14.23 16.72 -14.10
C SER A 7 -13.28 17.83 -13.71
N GLN A 8 -13.60 19.07 -14.13
CA GLN A 8 -12.77 20.22 -13.77
C GLN A 8 -12.81 20.50 -12.28
N ARG A 9 -13.97 20.37 -11.67
CA ARG A 9 -14.12 20.52 -10.22
C ARG A 9 -13.33 19.48 -9.48
N TRP A 10 -13.43 18.22 -9.91
CA TRP A 10 -12.70 17.12 -9.28
C TRP A 10 -11.19 17.37 -9.33
N LEU A 11 -10.67 17.76 -10.49
CA LEU A 11 -9.25 18.05 -10.65
C LEU A 11 -8.79 19.17 -9.72
N LYS A 12 -9.58 20.24 -9.64
CA LYS A 12 -9.23 21.37 -8.78
C LYS A 12 -9.23 20.94 -7.30
N GLU A 13 -10.25 20.25 -6.85
CA GLU A 13 -10.33 19.78 -5.48
C GLU A 13 -9.17 18.84 -5.14
N HIS A 14 -8.84 17.95 -6.06
CA HIS A 14 -7.74 17.01 -5.87
C HIS A 14 -6.39 17.73 -5.76
N PHE A 15 -6.12 18.66 -6.66
CA PHE A 15 -4.86 19.41 -6.65
C PHE A 15 -4.76 20.38 -5.48
N ASP A 16 -5.88 20.84 -4.96
CA ASP A 16 -5.91 21.73 -3.81
C ASP A 16 -5.81 20.98 -2.48
N ASP A 17 -5.90 19.65 -2.50
CA ASP A 17 -5.77 18.84 -1.29
C ASP A 17 -4.35 18.96 -0.73
N PRO A 18 -4.19 19.48 0.51
CA PRO A 18 -2.86 19.68 1.08
C PRO A 18 -2.07 18.38 1.23
N TYR A 19 -2.75 17.25 1.45
CA TYR A 19 -2.06 15.96 1.57
C TYR A 19 -1.52 15.48 0.24
N VAL A 20 -2.20 15.78 -0.87
CA VAL A 20 -1.68 15.45 -2.20
C VAL A 20 -0.41 16.25 -2.47
N LYS A 21 -0.42 17.54 -2.16
CA LYS A 21 0.75 18.37 -2.33
C LYS A 21 1.92 17.94 -1.45
N MET A 22 1.63 17.59 -0.22
CA MET A 22 2.64 17.09 0.70
C MET A 22 3.23 15.78 0.19
N ALA A 23 2.41 14.88 -0.33
CA ALA A 23 2.87 13.61 -0.87
C ALA A 23 3.83 13.82 -2.04
N GLN A 24 3.51 14.73 -2.94
CA GLN A 24 4.37 15.06 -4.06
C GLN A 24 5.70 15.64 -3.59
N ARG A 25 5.66 16.56 -2.63
CA ARG A 25 6.87 17.18 -2.06
C ARG A 25 7.75 16.15 -1.38
N ASP A 26 7.15 15.22 -0.64
CA ASP A 26 7.88 14.25 0.18
C ASP A 26 8.25 12.98 -0.60
N GLY A 27 7.85 12.89 -1.87
CA GLY A 27 8.19 11.75 -2.72
C GLY A 27 7.30 10.53 -2.53
N TYR A 28 6.15 10.69 -1.91
CA TYR A 28 5.20 9.60 -1.79
C TYR A 28 4.28 9.53 -3.00
N ARG A 29 3.91 8.31 -3.37
CA ARG A 29 3.03 8.05 -4.53
C ARG A 29 1.57 8.39 -4.25
N SER A 30 1.19 8.51 -2.99
CA SER A 30 -0.20 8.68 -2.60
C SER A 30 -0.29 9.38 -1.25
N ARG A 31 -1.34 10.17 -1.07
CA ARG A 31 -1.67 10.75 0.23
C ARG A 31 -1.96 9.70 1.29
N ALA A 32 -2.34 8.49 0.85
CA ALA A 32 -2.60 7.38 1.76
C ALA A 32 -1.38 7.03 2.62
N SER A 33 -0.17 7.39 2.15
CA SER A 33 1.05 7.18 2.93
C SER A 33 0.99 7.82 4.31
N TYR A 34 0.37 8.99 4.41
CA TYR A 34 0.30 9.71 5.70
C TYR A 34 -0.58 9.00 6.71
N LYS A 35 -1.62 8.31 6.24
CA LYS A 35 -2.46 7.53 7.13
C LYS A 35 -1.66 6.39 7.77
N LEU A 36 -0.85 5.71 6.99
CA LEU A 36 -0.01 4.65 7.52
C LEU A 36 1.08 5.20 8.42
N LEU A 37 1.65 6.36 8.07
CA LEU A 37 2.65 7.02 8.92
C LEU A 37 2.05 7.39 10.28
N GLU A 38 0.82 7.89 10.32
CA GLU A 38 0.13 8.18 11.57
C GLU A 38 -0.04 6.93 12.43
N VAL A 39 -0.51 5.84 11.80
CA VAL A 39 -0.67 4.56 12.51
C VAL A 39 0.66 4.07 13.04
N GLN A 40 1.70 4.17 12.22
CA GLN A 40 3.04 3.73 12.62
C GLN A 40 3.58 4.54 13.79
N GLU A 41 3.40 5.84 13.75
CA GLU A 41 3.85 6.71 14.84
C GLU A 41 3.14 6.38 16.15
N LYS A 42 1.84 6.13 16.07
CA LYS A 42 1.01 5.89 17.22
C LYS A 42 1.12 4.46 17.76
N ASP A 43 1.02 3.48 16.86
CA ASP A 43 0.88 2.07 17.25
C ASP A 43 2.11 1.22 16.95
N ARG A 44 3.05 1.72 16.15
CA ARG A 44 4.30 1.04 15.80
C ARG A 44 4.09 -0.39 15.34
N ILE A 45 3.17 -0.56 14.39
CA ILE A 45 2.80 -1.88 13.87
C ILE A 45 3.89 -2.49 12.98
N LEU A 46 4.70 -1.64 12.35
CA LEU A 46 5.81 -2.08 11.50
C LEU A 46 7.10 -2.04 12.29
N ARG A 47 7.91 -3.08 12.12
CA ARG A 47 9.22 -3.18 12.77
C ARG A 47 10.26 -3.70 11.78
N PRO A 48 11.53 -3.33 11.98
CA PRO A 48 12.61 -3.85 11.13
C PRO A 48 12.61 -5.37 11.08
N GLY A 49 12.83 -5.92 9.88
CA GLY A 49 12.94 -7.36 9.68
C GLY A 49 11.63 -8.11 9.48
N MET A 50 10.49 -7.42 9.58
CA MET A 50 9.18 -8.06 9.39
C MET A 50 8.98 -8.55 7.96
N THR A 51 8.14 -9.59 7.83
CA THR A 51 7.56 -10.01 6.56
C THR A 51 6.13 -9.49 6.49
N VAL A 52 5.86 -8.64 5.51
CA VAL A 52 4.59 -7.92 5.36
C VAL A 52 4.00 -8.19 3.99
N VAL A 53 2.70 -8.35 3.93
CA VAL A 53 1.95 -8.44 2.67
C VAL A 53 1.04 -7.22 2.57
N ASP A 54 1.13 -6.50 1.44
CA ASP A 54 0.33 -5.31 1.15
C ASP A 54 -0.64 -5.64 0.02
N LEU A 55 -1.91 -5.76 0.34
CA LEU A 55 -2.96 -6.10 -0.61
C LEU A 55 -3.66 -4.83 -1.09
N GLY A 56 -3.85 -4.72 -2.41
CA GLY A 56 -4.37 -3.49 -3.00
C GLY A 56 -3.33 -2.38 -2.96
N ALA A 57 -2.08 -2.71 -3.27
CA ALA A 57 -0.94 -1.86 -3.00
C ALA A 57 -0.81 -0.64 -3.92
N ALA A 58 -1.29 -0.71 -5.16
CA ALA A 58 -1.11 0.37 -6.12
C ALA A 58 -1.77 1.67 -5.63
N PRO A 59 -1.18 2.81 -5.82
CA PRO A 59 0.06 3.10 -6.54
C PRO A 59 1.36 2.84 -5.77
N GLY A 60 1.28 2.46 -4.49
CA GLY A 60 2.46 2.04 -3.73
C GLY A 60 2.81 2.92 -2.53
N GLY A 61 1.91 3.82 -2.12
CA GLY A 61 2.19 4.69 -0.98
C GLY A 61 2.47 3.94 0.31
N TRP A 62 1.65 2.95 0.63
CA TRP A 62 1.85 2.14 1.82
C TRP A 62 3.07 1.23 1.70
N SER A 63 3.32 0.70 0.50
CA SER A 63 4.53 -0.10 0.26
C SER A 63 5.80 0.72 0.44
N GLN A 64 5.79 1.99 0.04
CA GLN A 64 6.93 2.88 0.27
C GLN A 64 7.23 3.05 1.76
N VAL A 65 6.21 3.34 2.56
CA VAL A 65 6.37 3.50 4.01
C VAL A 65 6.86 2.20 4.63
N THR A 66 6.20 1.10 4.30
CA THR A 66 6.52 -0.22 4.86
C THR A 66 7.95 -0.62 4.55
N SER A 67 8.36 -0.49 3.30
CA SER A 67 9.72 -0.85 2.87
C SER A 67 10.79 -0.09 3.66
N ARG A 68 10.55 1.18 3.94
CA ARG A 68 11.50 1.99 4.71
C ARG A 68 11.62 1.52 6.16
N VAL A 69 10.49 1.16 6.76
CA VAL A 69 10.48 0.77 8.17
C VAL A 69 11.06 -0.62 8.38
N ILE A 70 10.67 -1.59 7.54
CA ILE A 70 11.14 -2.97 7.71
C ILE A 70 12.59 -3.17 7.28
N GLY A 71 13.08 -2.32 6.40
CA GLY A 71 14.48 -2.30 6.01
C GLY A 71 14.93 -3.49 5.17
N ASP A 72 16.25 -3.62 5.02
CA ASP A 72 16.86 -4.60 4.12
C ASP A 72 16.61 -6.05 4.54
N LYS A 73 16.43 -6.28 5.81
CA LYS A 73 16.18 -7.63 6.34
C LYS A 73 14.71 -7.99 6.36
N GLY A 74 13.85 -7.03 6.08
CA GLY A 74 12.43 -7.25 5.94
C GLY A 74 12.09 -7.82 4.57
N ARG A 75 10.87 -8.31 4.45
CA ARG A 75 10.34 -8.83 3.20
C ARG A 75 8.97 -8.23 2.99
N LEU A 76 8.79 -7.57 1.85
CA LEU A 76 7.50 -6.98 1.49
C LEU A 76 7.03 -7.58 0.16
N ILE A 77 5.85 -8.16 0.20
CA ILE A 77 5.16 -8.64 -0.98
C ILE A 77 3.92 -7.77 -1.17
N ALA A 78 3.88 -7.05 -2.29
CA ALA A 78 2.76 -6.19 -2.64
C ALA A 78 1.98 -6.80 -3.79
N SER A 79 0.67 -6.65 -3.78
CA SER A 79 -0.21 -7.18 -4.82
C SER A 79 -1.34 -6.21 -5.12
N ASP A 80 -1.70 -6.11 -6.39
CA ASP A 80 -2.85 -5.33 -6.85
C ASP A 80 -3.28 -5.82 -8.21
N ILE A 81 -4.55 -5.63 -8.54
CA ILE A 81 -5.06 -5.87 -9.88
C ILE A 81 -4.43 -4.89 -10.87
N LEU A 82 -4.22 -3.66 -10.42
CA LEU A 82 -3.60 -2.61 -11.22
C LEU A 82 -2.10 -2.76 -11.27
N GLU A 83 -1.48 -2.28 -12.32
CA GLU A 83 -0.04 -2.16 -12.38
C GLU A 83 0.47 -1.16 -11.35
N MET A 84 1.68 -1.40 -10.90
CA MET A 84 2.36 -0.51 -9.98
C MET A 84 3.82 -0.37 -10.41
N ASP A 85 4.31 0.85 -10.43
CA ASP A 85 5.73 1.08 -10.69
C ASP A 85 6.55 0.39 -9.61
N SER A 86 7.67 -0.21 -10.02
CA SER A 86 8.50 -0.98 -9.09
C SER A 86 9.04 -0.10 -7.95
N ILE A 87 9.16 -0.73 -6.80
CA ILE A 87 9.80 -0.15 -5.63
C ILE A 87 11.00 -1.05 -5.31
N PRO A 88 12.20 -0.50 -5.10
CA PRO A 88 13.36 -1.32 -4.76
C PRO A 88 13.08 -2.22 -3.58
N ASP A 89 13.51 -3.48 -3.68
CA ASP A 89 13.40 -4.50 -2.65
C ASP A 89 11.97 -4.94 -2.32
N VAL A 90 11.00 -4.52 -3.12
CA VAL A 90 9.60 -4.96 -2.97
C VAL A 90 9.26 -5.92 -4.09
N THR A 91 8.69 -7.07 -3.74
CA THR A 91 8.17 -8.03 -4.70
C THR A 91 6.74 -7.66 -5.03
N PHE A 92 6.46 -7.34 -6.29
CA PHE A 92 5.11 -7.01 -6.72
C PHE A 92 4.52 -8.13 -7.56
N ILE A 93 3.30 -8.54 -7.21
CA ILE A 93 2.55 -9.56 -7.93
C ILE A 93 1.24 -8.93 -8.41
N GLN A 94 1.12 -8.75 -9.73
CA GLN A 94 -0.09 -8.20 -10.30
C GLN A 94 -1.15 -9.27 -10.44
N GLY A 95 -2.36 -8.97 -9.99
CA GLY A 95 -3.50 -9.84 -10.12
C GLY A 95 -4.45 -9.72 -8.95
N ASP A 96 -5.52 -10.49 -9.02
CA ASP A 96 -6.52 -10.57 -7.96
C ASP A 96 -6.09 -11.65 -6.97
N PHE A 97 -5.82 -11.27 -5.73
CA PHE A 97 -5.33 -12.20 -4.71
C PHE A 97 -6.37 -13.28 -4.34
N THR A 98 -7.64 -13.09 -4.69
CA THR A 98 -8.66 -14.11 -4.50
C THR A 98 -8.60 -15.20 -5.55
N ASP A 99 -7.85 -14.98 -6.62
CA ASP A 99 -7.56 -15.97 -7.65
C ASP A 99 -6.50 -16.95 -7.10
N ASP A 100 -6.77 -18.26 -7.20
CA ASP A 100 -5.88 -19.28 -6.64
C ASP A 100 -4.46 -19.19 -7.19
N GLU A 101 -4.32 -18.89 -8.47
CA GLU A 101 -3.00 -18.79 -9.10
C GLU A 101 -2.20 -17.62 -8.57
N VAL A 102 -2.86 -16.46 -8.40
CA VAL A 102 -2.24 -15.26 -7.84
C VAL A 102 -1.87 -15.50 -6.37
N PHE A 103 -2.80 -16.08 -5.63
CA PHE A 103 -2.56 -16.41 -4.22
C PHE A 103 -1.37 -17.36 -4.07
N ALA A 104 -1.26 -18.37 -4.94
CA ALA A 104 -0.12 -19.28 -4.92
C ALA A 104 1.21 -18.56 -5.16
N ARG A 105 1.21 -17.58 -6.06
CA ARG A 105 2.41 -16.77 -6.30
C ARG A 105 2.79 -15.90 -5.10
N ILE A 106 1.79 -15.39 -4.39
CA ILE A 106 2.05 -14.64 -3.16
C ILE A 106 2.68 -15.55 -2.11
N LEU A 107 2.14 -16.75 -1.93
CA LEU A 107 2.68 -17.72 -0.98
C LEU A 107 4.11 -18.12 -1.34
N GLU A 108 4.39 -18.30 -2.62
CA GLU A 108 5.74 -18.62 -3.09
C GLU A 108 6.71 -17.49 -2.79
N ALA A 109 6.28 -16.24 -2.98
CA ALA A 109 7.10 -15.08 -2.70
C ALA A 109 7.40 -14.92 -1.21
N ILE A 110 6.49 -15.36 -0.34
CA ILE A 110 6.70 -15.36 1.10
C ILE A 110 7.79 -16.38 1.48
N ASP A 111 7.94 -17.45 0.71
CA ASP A 111 9.04 -18.40 0.82
C ASP A 111 9.17 -18.98 2.24
N ASN A 112 8.07 -19.47 2.78
CA ASN A 112 8.00 -20.08 4.11
C ASN A 112 8.38 -19.18 5.28
N HIS A 113 8.55 -17.90 5.05
CA HIS A 113 8.74 -16.96 6.15
C HIS A 113 7.38 -16.74 6.84
N PRO A 114 7.34 -16.66 8.16
CA PRO A 114 6.11 -16.28 8.84
C PRO A 114 5.70 -14.86 8.41
N VAL A 115 4.43 -14.68 8.06
CA VAL A 115 3.92 -13.35 7.78
C VAL A 115 3.58 -12.68 9.09
N ASP A 116 4.22 -11.55 9.35
CA ASP A 116 4.03 -10.81 10.59
C ASP A 116 2.82 -9.90 10.52
N LEU A 117 2.52 -9.39 9.34
CA LEU A 117 1.47 -8.39 9.18
C LEU A 117 0.93 -8.40 7.75
N VAL A 118 -0.37 -8.29 7.63
CA VAL A 118 -1.03 -8.02 6.35
C VAL A 118 -1.67 -6.64 6.45
N ILE A 119 -1.38 -5.79 5.49
CA ILE A 119 -1.96 -4.46 5.43
C ILE A 119 -2.77 -4.31 4.15
N SER A 120 -3.77 -3.46 4.19
CA SER A 120 -4.58 -3.17 3.01
C SER A 120 -5.25 -1.81 3.15
N ASP A 121 -5.15 -1.01 2.10
CA ASP A 121 -5.88 0.25 1.97
C ASP A 121 -7.13 0.07 1.11
N MET A 122 -7.52 -1.17 0.87
CA MET A 122 -8.74 -1.51 0.15
C MET A 122 -9.97 -1.43 1.07
N ALA A 123 -11.09 -1.80 0.54
CA ALA A 123 -12.33 -1.95 1.27
C ALA A 123 -12.88 -0.65 1.84
N PRO A 124 -12.95 0.39 1.04
CA PRO A 124 -13.44 1.68 1.50
C PRO A 124 -14.91 1.67 1.90
N ASN A 125 -15.65 0.66 1.50
CA ASN A 125 -17.10 0.60 1.75
C ASN A 125 -17.46 -0.02 3.08
N MET A 126 -16.48 -0.51 3.80
CA MET A 126 -16.71 -1.21 5.05
C MET A 126 -16.33 -0.30 6.19
N SER A 127 -17.34 0.34 6.74
CA SER A 127 -17.15 1.24 7.86
C SER A 127 -16.47 0.54 9.03
N GLY A 128 -15.47 1.18 9.59
CA GLY A 128 -14.72 0.61 10.69
C GLY A 128 -13.75 -0.49 10.31
N VAL A 129 -13.58 -0.74 9.04
CA VAL A 129 -12.62 -1.75 8.60
C VAL A 129 -11.23 -1.33 8.96
N ARG A 130 -10.49 -2.27 9.46
CA ARG A 130 -9.08 -2.06 9.72
C ARG A 130 -8.29 -2.29 8.45
N ALA A 131 -7.47 -1.32 8.12
CA ALA A 131 -6.55 -1.46 7.01
C ALA A 131 -5.36 -2.35 7.38
N VAL A 132 -5.31 -2.82 8.60
CA VAL A 132 -4.20 -3.61 9.14
C VAL A 132 -4.75 -4.81 9.89
N SER A 133 -4.14 -5.96 9.65
CA SER A 133 -4.49 -7.20 10.34
C SER A 133 -3.21 -7.95 10.71
N TYR A 134 -3.21 -8.56 11.88
CA TYR A 134 -2.07 -9.37 12.33
C TYR A 134 -2.28 -10.81 11.94
N THR A 135 -1.22 -11.43 11.45
CA THR A 135 -1.20 -12.87 11.17
C THR A 135 -0.22 -13.57 12.11
N HIS A 136 -0.55 -14.77 12.44
CA HIS A 136 0.29 -15.56 13.33
C HIS A 136 0.81 -16.80 12.63
#